data_d9fbf3f6e107d65cec135ffc63f90ef3
#
_entry.id   d9fbf3f6e107d65cec135ffc63f90ef3
#
_cell.length_a   1.000
_cell.length_b   1.000
_cell.length_c   1.000
_cell.angle_alpha   90.00
_cell.angle_beta   90.00
_cell.angle_gamma   90.00
#
_symmetry.space_group_name_H-M   'P 1'
#
loop_
_entity.id
_entity.type
_entity.pdbx_description
1 polymer ?
#
loop_
_entity_poly.entity_id
_entity_poly.type
_entity_poly.pdbx_seq_one_letter_code
_entity_poly.pdbx_strand_id
1 'polypeptide(L)'
;AYFYRKKHPNARILILENHDDFGGHAKRNEFEVNGRTLIGYGGAQTMQEPSSYSRIVKDLLGDLGVEPKVFNTAYDQEFFKRHKLGAGIHFDREVWGDKRMVPYDLGPFHDYMMVMPSPLTAKQAVDKMPISAEAKRQFVGLLSATDDRLYKIAKADRWDYLYNIS
;
A
#
# COMPACT_ATOMS: atom_id res chain seq x y z
N ALA A 1 0.84 18.50 18.82
CA ALA A 1 -0.12 19.51 19.32
C ALA A 1 -1.33 18.86 19.94
N TYR A 2 -2.07 17.95 19.25
CA TYR A 2 -3.34 17.36 19.67
C TYR A 2 -3.26 16.68 21.05
N PHE A 3 -2.40 15.67 21.24
CA PHE A 3 -2.28 14.96 22.52
C PHE A 3 -1.75 15.85 23.65
N TYR A 4 -0.88 16.79 23.32
CA TYR A 4 -0.41 17.77 24.30
C TYR A 4 -1.55 18.66 24.79
N ARG A 5 -2.39 19.15 23.87
CA ARG A 5 -3.58 19.95 24.21
C ARG A 5 -4.58 19.18 25.05
N LYS A 6 -4.83 17.87 24.72
CA LYS A 6 -5.68 17.03 25.56
C LYS A 6 -5.19 16.93 26.99
N LYS A 7 -3.88 16.81 27.18
CA LYS A 7 -3.25 16.70 28.51
C LYS A 7 -3.12 18.05 29.22
N HIS A 8 -2.99 19.12 28.46
CA HIS A 8 -2.82 20.48 28.95
C HIS A 8 -3.78 21.45 28.25
N PRO A 9 -5.08 21.50 28.67
CA PRO A 9 -6.13 22.23 27.95
C PRO A 9 -5.86 23.73 27.77
N ASN A 10 -5.18 24.34 28.75
CA ASN A 10 -4.85 25.78 28.75
C ASN A 10 -3.50 26.13 28.13
N ALA A 11 -2.78 25.14 27.59
CA ALA A 11 -1.48 25.39 26.98
C ALA A 11 -1.59 26.27 25.74
N ARG A 12 -0.73 27.24 25.59
CA ARG A 12 -0.53 28.01 24.37
C ARG A 12 0.37 27.20 23.43
N ILE A 13 -0.10 26.88 22.24
CA ILE A 13 0.64 26.05 21.26
C ILE A 13 0.81 26.90 20.02
N LEU A 14 2.07 27.04 19.56
CA LEU A 14 2.43 27.62 18.28
C LEU A 14 2.88 26.51 17.35
N ILE A 15 2.28 26.44 16.17
CA ILE A 15 2.70 25.55 15.07
C ILE A 15 3.29 26.45 13.99
N LEU A 16 4.54 26.18 13.63
CA LEU A 16 5.24 26.88 12.56
C LEU A 16 5.19 26.00 11.28
N GLU A 17 4.81 26.63 10.20
CA GLU A 17 4.76 26.03 8.87
C GLU A 17 5.56 26.89 7.89
N ASN A 18 6.38 26.25 7.05
CA ASN A 18 7.24 26.93 6.08
C ASN A 18 6.64 27.01 4.68
N HIS A 19 5.53 26.33 4.45
CA HIS A 19 4.81 26.37 3.18
C HIS A 19 3.76 27.48 3.19
N ASP A 20 3.11 27.70 2.06
CA ASP A 20 2.03 28.66 1.86
C ASP A 20 0.72 28.30 2.60
N ASP A 21 0.59 27.02 3.02
CA ASP A 21 -0.54 26.52 3.81
C ASP A 21 -0.05 25.47 4.81
N PHE A 22 -0.86 25.17 5.85
CA PHE A 22 -0.51 24.18 6.85
C PHE A 22 -0.60 22.75 6.30
N GLY A 23 0.10 21.80 6.93
CA GLY A 23 0.05 20.38 6.62
C GLY A 23 1.33 19.81 6.00
N GLY A 24 2.32 20.63 5.69
CA GLY A 24 3.58 20.17 5.10
C GLY A 24 3.35 19.40 3.81
N HIS A 25 3.88 18.19 3.74
CA HIS A 25 3.70 17.30 2.59
C HIS A 25 2.29 16.69 2.44
N ALA A 26 1.44 16.77 3.46
CA ALA A 26 0.05 16.31 3.40
C ALA A 26 -0.88 17.35 2.75
N LYS A 27 -0.34 18.21 1.91
CA LYS A 27 -1.06 19.28 1.22
C LYS A 27 -1.88 18.73 0.06
N ARG A 28 -3.08 19.27 -0.12
CA ARG A 28 -3.90 19.06 -1.31
C ARG A 28 -3.43 20.00 -2.43
N ASN A 29 -3.12 19.46 -3.60
CA ASN A 29 -2.81 20.25 -4.79
C ASN A 29 -4.09 20.45 -5.61
N GLU A 30 -4.40 21.69 -5.96
CA GLU A 30 -5.55 22.05 -6.78
C GLU A 30 -5.08 22.63 -8.10
N PHE A 31 -5.70 22.19 -9.19
CA PHE A 31 -5.39 22.63 -10.54
C PHE A 31 -6.69 23.06 -11.23
N GLU A 32 -6.71 24.27 -11.77
CA GLU A 32 -7.85 24.75 -12.57
C GLU A 32 -7.66 24.38 -14.03
N VAL A 33 -8.55 23.52 -14.56
CA VAL A 33 -8.54 23.09 -15.95
C VAL A 33 -9.92 23.27 -16.57
N ASN A 34 -10.05 24.17 -17.53
CA ASN A 34 -11.32 24.45 -18.21
C ASN A 34 -12.49 24.73 -17.28
N GLY A 35 -12.27 25.53 -16.23
CA GLY A 35 -13.28 25.88 -15.24
C GLY A 35 -13.66 24.75 -14.27
N ARG A 36 -12.85 23.71 -14.19
CA ARG A 36 -13.03 22.60 -13.21
C ARG A 36 -11.80 22.50 -12.34
N THR A 37 -12.00 22.44 -11.04
CA THR A 37 -10.92 22.15 -10.09
C THR A 37 -10.61 20.66 -10.10
N LEU A 38 -9.39 20.31 -10.42
CA LEU A 38 -8.83 18.96 -10.30
C LEU A 38 -7.97 18.91 -9.05
N ILE A 39 -8.15 17.85 -8.26
CA ILE A 39 -7.39 17.62 -7.03
C ILE A 39 -6.32 16.58 -7.30
N GLY A 40 -5.07 16.95 -7.06
CA GLY A 40 -3.92 16.05 -7.09
C GLY A 40 -3.46 15.68 -5.67
N TYR A 41 -2.70 14.62 -5.59
CA TYR A 41 -2.09 14.22 -4.33
C TYR A 41 -1.01 15.21 -3.89
N GLY A 42 -0.89 15.39 -2.56
CA GLY A 42 0.31 15.92 -1.92
C GLY A 42 1.33 14.82 -1.64
N GLY A 43 2.13 14.96 -0.61
CA GLY A 43 3.10 13.95 -0.19
C GLY A 43 2.47 12.75 0.54
N ALA A 44 1.23 12.89 1.06
CA ALA A 44 0.49 11.80 1.70
C ALA A 44 -0.65 11.35 0.78
N GLN A 45 -0.67 10.06 0.46
CA GLN A 45 -1.60 9.50 -0.51
C GLN A 45 -2.56 8.49 0.10
N THR A 46 -2.07 7.62 0.97
CA THR A 46 -2.83 6.46 1.45
C THR A 46 -2.77 6.31 2.96
N MET A 47 -3.78 5.70 3.51
CA MET A 47 -3.82 5.19 4.87
C MET A 47 -3.69 3.66 4.80
N GLN A 48 -2.46 3.17 4.99
CA GLN A 48 -2.18 1.73 4.90
C GLN A 48 -2.78 0.98 6.09
N GLU A 49 -3.47 -0.12 5.82
CA GLU A 49 -4.01 -1.07 6.80
C GLU A 49 -4.62 -0.42 8.06
N PRO A 50 -5.61 0.45 7.95
CA PRO A 50 -6.17 1.15 9.12
C PRO A 50 -6.77 0.19 10.16
N SER A 51 -7.08 -1.05 9.79
CA SER A 51 -7.46 -2.12 10.70
C SER A 51 -6.36 -2.48 11.71
N SER A 52 -5.10 -2.37 11.30
CA SER A 52 -3.91 -2.68 12.10
C SER A 52 -3.44 -1.52 12.99
N TYR A 53 -4.05 -0.35 12.88
CA TYR A 53 -3.67 0.81 13.69
C TYR A 53 -3.86 0.57 15.18
N SER A 54 -2.95 1.12 15.97
CA SER A 54 -3.07 1.09 17.44
C SER A 54 -4.36 1.79 17.88
N ARG A 55 -4.84 1.44 19.08
CA ARG A 55 -6.03 2.08 19.64
C ARG A 55 -5.90 3.60 19.70
N ILE A 56 -4.74 4.12 20.07
CA ILE A 56 -4.49 5.57 20.15
C ILE A 56 -4.70 6.25 18.80
N VAL A 57 -4.25 5.64 17.72
CA VAL A 57 -4.43 6.18 16.36
C VAL A 57 -5.89 6.09 15.92
N LYS A 58 -6.57 4.99 16.22
CA LYS A 58 -8.00 4.83 15.92
C LYS A 58 -8.86 5.86 16.65
N ASP A 59 -8.57 6.08 17.93
CA ASP A 59 -9.26 7.07 18.76
C ASP A 59 -9.00 8.50 18.21
N LEU A 60 -7.76 8.80 17.78
CA LEU A 60 -7.43 10.08 17.15
C LEU A 60 -8.20 10.30 15.85
N LEU A 61 -8.27 9.29 14.99
CA LEU A 61 -9.05 9.38 13.74
C LEU A 61 -10.52 9.63 14.02
N GLY A 62 -11.09 8.92 15.01
CA GLY A 62 -12.47 9.16 15.45
C GLY A 62 -12.68 10.58 15.96
N ASP A 63 -11.79 11.10 16.81
CA ASP A 63 -11.84 12.46 17.31
C ASP A 63 -11.73 13.54 16.21
N LEU A 64 -11.06 13.21 15.10
CA LEU A 64 -10.94 14.07 13.92
C LEU A 64 -12.09 13.88 12.91
N GLY A 65 -13.03 12.99 13.19
CA GLY A 65 -14.14 12.67 12.27
C GLY A 65 -13.73 11.88 11.04
N VAL A 66 -12.58 11.22 11.07
CA VAL A 66 -12.09 10.38 9.97
C VAL A 66 -12.56 8.95 10.17
N GLU A 67 -13.49 8.51 9.34
CA GLU A 67 -13.98 7.14 9.32
C GLU A 67 -13.32 6.32 8.19
N PRO A 68 -12.39 5.40 8.49
CA PRO A 68 -11.70 4.62 7.44
C PRO A 68 -12.64 3.85 6.51
N LYS A 69 -13.81 3.46 6.98
CA LYS A 69 -14.81 2.74 6.16
C LYS A 69 -15.33 3.56 4.96
N VAL A 70 -15.34 4.89 5.06
CA VAL A 70 -15.78 5.77 3.98
C VAL A 70 -14.86 5.64 2.77
N PHE A 71 -13.58 5.37 2.99
CA PHE A 71 -12.60 5.20 1.91
C PHE A 71 -12.88 3.99 1.02
N ASN A 72 -13.60 2.98 1.52
CA ASN A 72 -13.97 1.81 0.71
C ASN A 72 -14.91 2.15 -0.44
N THR A 73 -15.61 3.28 -0.37
CA THR A 73 -16.58 3.72 -1.38
C THR A 73 -16.26 5.10 -1.97
N ALA A 74 -15.22 5.77 -1.47
CA ALA A 74 -14.87 7.13 -1.85
C ALA A 74 -14.20 7.23 -3.24
N TYR A 75 -13.75 6.11 -3.81
CA TYR A 75 -13.11 6.05 -5.11
C TYR A 75 -13.87 5.12 -6.06
N ASP A 76 -13.63 5.28 -7.34
CA ASP A 76 -14.25 4.49 -8.40
C ASP A 76 -13.65 3.08 -8.46
N GLN A 77 -14.29 2.12 -7.81
CA GLN A 77 -13.83 0.73 -7.74
C GLN A 77 -13.88 0.00 -9.10
N GLU A 78 -14.71 0.46 -10.03
CA GLU A 78 -14.86 -0.13 -11.35
C GLU A 78 -13.94 0.52 -12.42
N PHE A 79 -13.12 1.49 -12.02
CA PHE A 79 -12.26 2.24 -12.94
C PHE A 79 -11.39 1.31 -13.80
N PHE A 80 -10.63 0.44 -13.17
CA PHE A 80 -9.72 -0.48 -13.87
C PHE A 80 -10.46 -1.43 -14.80
N LYS A 81 -11.56 -2.01 -14.33
CA LYS A 81 -12.39 -2.93 -15.11
C LYS A 81 -13.01 -2.21 -16.31
N ARG A 82 -13.57 -1.01 -16.11
CA ARG A 82 -14.20 -0.20 -17.15
C ARG A 82 -13.21 0.20 -18.25
N HIS A 83 -11.97 0.50 -17.87
CA HIS A 83 -10.89 0.87 -18.78
C HIS A 83 -10.06 -0.33 -19.27
N LYS A 84 -10.44 -1.56 -18.91
CA LYS A 84 -9.71 -2.80 -19.26
C LYS A 84 -8.24 -2.75 -18.87
N LEU A 85 -7.95 -2.12 -17.72
CA LEU A 85 -6.62 -2.06 -17.14
C LEU A 85 -6.41 -3.23 -16.20
N GLY A 86 -5.16 -3.63 -16.04
CA GLY A 86 -4.75 -4.69 -15.13
C GLY A 86 -3.35 -4.47 -14.60
N ALA A 87 -2.97 -5.23 -13.60
CA ALA A 87 -1.60 -5.25 -13.11
C ALA A 87 -0.69 -6.08 -14.01
N GLY A 88 0.60 -5.74 -14.02
CA GLY A 88 1.59 -6.52 -14.74
C GLY A 88 2.99 -6.28 -14.18
N ILE A 89 3.83 -7.31 -14.30
CA ILE A 89 5.24 -7.25 -13.93
C ILE A 89 6.05 -7.00 -15.19
N HIS A 90 6.76 -5.88 -15.21
CA HIS A 90 7.65 -5.53 -16.31
C HIS A 90 9.07 -6.05 -16.04
N PHE A 91 9.59 -6.80 -16.98
CA PHE A 91 10.99 -7.22 -17.02
C PHE A 91 11.69 -6.42 -18.11
N ASP A 92 12.75 -5.71 -17.74
CA ASP A 92 13.57 -4.94 -18.68
C ASP A 92 14.70 -5.82 -19.26
N ARG A 93 15.19 -5.40 -20.42
CA ARG A 93 16.24 -6.16 -21.12
C ARG A 93 17.61 -6.05 -20.45
N GLU A 94 17.90 -4.94 -19.79
CA GLU A 94 19.23 -4.70 -19.22
C GLU A 94 19.50 -5.63 -18.04
N VAL A 95 18.50 -5.83 -17.20
CA VAL A 95 18.61 -6.70 -16.01
C VAL A 95 18.31 -8.17 -16.34
N TRP A 96 17.30 -8.42 -17.18
CA TRP A 96 16.74 -9.75 -17.38
C TRP A 96 17.10 -10.40 -18.72
N GLY A 97 17.84 -9.69 -19.57
CA GLY A 97 18.21 -10.17 -20.91
C GLY A 97 17.04 -10.20 -21.91
N ASP A 98 15.82 -9.96 -21.46
CA ASP A 98 14.59 -10.00 -22.24
C ASP A 98 13.63 -8.90 -21.80
N LYS A 99 12.94 -8.31 -22.75
CA LYS A 99 11.89 -7.30 -22.47
C LYS A 99 10.52 -7.92 -22.60
N ARG A 100 9.84 -8.09 -21.47
CA ARG A 100 8.46 -8.61 -21.48
C ARG A 100 7.61 -8.05 -20.34
N MET A 101 6.31 -8.07 -20.58
CA MET A 101 5.28 -7.81 -19.57
C MET A 101 4.56 -9.12 -19.25
N VAL A 102 4.53 -9.49 -17.98
CA VAL A 102 3.75 -10.63 -17.50
C VAL A 102 2.51 -10.08 -16.81
N PRO A 103 1.30 -10.26 -17.39
CA PRO A 103 0.06 -9.75 -16.79
C PRO A 103 -0.30 -10.58 -15.56
N TYR A 104 0.12 -10.11 -14.40
CA TYR A 104 -0.13 -10.77 -13.13
C TYR A 104 -0.15 -9.75 -11.99
N ASP A 105 -1.13 -9.87 -11.12
CA ASP A 105 -1.19 -9.16 -9.86
C ASP A 105 -0.54 -10.02 -8.78
N LEU A 106 0.49 -9.50 -8.11
CA LEU A 106 1.17 -10.20 -7.02
C LEU A 106 0.30 -10.42 -5.77
N GLY A 107 -0.93 -9.89 -5.78
CA GLY A 107 -1.89 -10.13 -4.72
C GLY A 107 -1.38 -9.71 -3.34
N PRO A 108 -1.14 -10.66 -2.43
CA PRO A 108 -0.77 -10.35 -1.04
C PRO A 108 0.58 -9.64 -0.86
N PHE A 109 1.38 -9.53 -1.91
CA PHE A 109 2.69 -8.86 -1.86
C PHE A 109 2.64 -7.39 -2.26
N HIS A 110 1.52 -6.90 -2.75
CA HIS A 110 1.36 -5.48 -2.93
C HIS A 110 0.36 -4.91 -1.92
N ASP A 111 0.70 -3.75 -1.46
CA ASP A 111 0.14 -3.02 -0.34
C ASP A 111 -1.10 -2.22 -0.75
N TYR A 112 -1.97 -2.76 -1.59
CA TYR A 112 -2.98 -1.91 -2.16
C TYR A 112 -4.40 -2.38 -2.01
N MET A 113 -5.23 -1.41 -1.84
CA MET A 113 -6.68 -1.45 -1.72
C MET A 113 -7.40 -2.10 -2.91
N MET A 114 -6.70 -2.43 -3.99
CA MET A 114 -7.32 -2.97 -5.20
C MET A 114 -6.54 -4.16 -5.71
N VAL A 115 -7.08 -5.35 -5.46
CA VAL A 115 -6.65 -6.56 -6.15
C VAL A 115 -7.18 -6.48 -7.58
N MET A 116 -6.28 -6.38 -8.55
CA MET A 116 -6.68 -6.37 -9.95
C MET A 116 -6.84 -7.80 -10.47
N PRO A 117 -7.89 -8.09 -11.23
CA PRO A 117 -8.04 -9.40 -11.83
C PRO A 117 -6.82 -9.77 -12.67
N SER A 118 -6.21 -10.89 -12.40
CA SER A 118 -5.13 -11.43 -13.23
C SER A 118 -5.70 -12.48 -14.20
N PRO A 119 -5.38 -12.38 -15.49
CA PRO A 119 -5.81 -13.40 -16.47
C PRO A 119 -5.04 -14.72 -16.34
N LEU A 120 -4.00 -14.75 -15.51
CA LEU A 120 -3.12 -15.89 -15.31
C LEU A 120 -3.19 -16.39 -13.86
N THR A 121 -3.07 -17.69 -13.68
CA THR A 121 -2.76 -18.25 -12.36
C THR A 121 -1.33 -17.92 -11.97
N ALA A 122 -0.99 -17.99 -10.67
CA ALA A 122 0.37 -17.76 -10.18
C ALA A 122 1.40 -18.61 -10.94
N LYS A 123 1.14 -19.90 -11.11
CA LYS A 123 2.02 -20.79 -11.86
C LYS A 123 2.20 -20.34 -13.31
N GLN A 124 1.11 -20.04 -14.02
CA GLN A 124 1.18 -19.58 -15.42
C GLN A 124 1.95 -18.27 -15.57
N ALA A 125 1.80 -17.36 -14.62
CA ALA A 125 2.54 -16.10 -14.61
C ALA A 125 4.04 -16.34 -14.38
N VAL A 126 4.39 -17.11 -13.35
CA VAL A 126 5.79 -17.43 -13.02
C VAL A 126 6.47 -18.18 -14.16
N ASP A 127 5.79 -19.10 -14.83
CA ASP A 127 6.34 -19.83 -16.00
C ASP A 127 6.76 -18.85 -17.13
N LYS A 128 6.09 -17.71 -17.25
CA LYS A 128 6.41 -16.67 -18.26
C LYS A 128 7.52 -15.70 -17.84
N MET A 129 7.95 -15.70 -16.59
CA MET A 129 9.01 -14.80 -16.11
C MET A 129 10.39 -15.24 -16.61
N PRO A 130 11.29 -14.32 -16.95
CA PRO A 130 12.66 -14.62 -17.39
C PRO A 130 13.60 -14.88 -16.20
N ILE A 131 13.23 -15.79 -15.33
CA ILE A 131 13.98 -16.21 -14.15
C ILE A 131 14.36 -17.70 -14.27
N SER A 132 15.34 -18.15 -13.48
CA SER A 132 15.80 -19.53 -13.52
C SER A 132 14.71 -20.54 -13.17
N ALA A 133 14.84 -21.77 -13.61
CA ALA A 133 13.90 -22.84 -13.27
C ALA A 133 13.77 -23.06 -11.75
N GLU A 134 14.88 -22.92 -11.02
CA GLU A 134 14.90 -23.02 -9.57
C GLU A 134 14.10 -21.88 -8.94
N ALA A 135 14.37 -20.62 -9.34
CA ALA A 135 13.63 -19.46 -8.87
C ALA A 135 12.11 -19.58 -9.17
N LYS A 136 11.74 -20.13 -10.33
CA LYS A 136 10.33 -20.39 -10.65
C LYS A 136 9.69 -21.36 -9.67
N ARG A 137 10.36 -22.47 -9.35
CA ARG A 137 9.84 -23.44 -8.36
C ARG A 137 9.65 -22.81 -6.98
N GLN A 138 10.66 -22.08 -6.52
CA GLN A 138 10.61 -21.39 -5.23
C GLN A 138 9.51 -20.33 -5.19
N PHE A 139 9.36 -19.54 -6.24
CA PHE A 139 8.38 -18.48 -6.32
C PHE A 139 6.93 -19.03 -6.37
N VAL A 140 6.68 -20.09 -7.15
CA VAL A 140 5.38 -20.76 -7.13
C VAL A 140 5.09 -21.32 -5.73
N GLY A 141 6.09 -21.91 -5.07
CA GLY A 141 5.95 -22.39 -3.69
C GLY A 141 5.57 -21.28 -2.72
N LEU A 142 6.21 -20.12 -2.83
CA LEU A 142 5.89 -18.94 -2.02
C LEU A 142 4.46 -18.44 -2.27
N LEU A 143 4.07 -18.24 -3.54
CA LEU A 143 2.74 -17.75 -3.91
C LEU A 143 1.60 -18.73 -3.55
N SER A 144 1.92 -20.00 -3.39
CA SER A 144 0.96 -21.07 -3.05
C SER A 144 1.02 -21.45 -1.56
N ALA A 145 1.90 -20.84 -0.78
CA ALA A 145 2.05 -21.16 0.64
C ALA A 145 0.78 -20.75 1.42
N THR A 146 0.28 -21.70 2.19
CA THR A 146 -0.90 -21.49 3.05
C THR A 146 -0.55 -21.58 4.54
N ASP A 147 0.67 -21.98 4.87
CA ASP A 147 1.15 -22.12 6.24
C ASP A 147 1.90 -20.88 6.71
N ASP A 148 1.53 -20.38 7.86
CA ASP A 148 2.27 -19.35 8.57
C ASP A 148 3.39 -19.99 9.40
N ARG A 149 4.61 -19.94 8.90
CA ARG A 149 5.78 -20.48 9.61
C ARG A 149 6.07 -19.75 10.92
N LEU A 150 5.69 -18.50 11.02
CA LEU A 150 5.88 -17.72 12.24
C LEU A 150 4.88 -18.08 13.35
N TYR A 151 3.77 -18.73 13.00
CA TYR A 151 2.74 -19.11 13.97
C TYR A 151 3.28 -20.01 15.10
N LYS A 152 4.23 -20.92 14.77
CA LYS A 152 4.84 -21.85 15.71
C LYS A 152 5.99 -21.25 16.52
N ILE A 153 6.38 -20.03 16.23
CA ILE A 153 7.52 -19.36 16.88
C ILE A 153 6.98 -18.37 17.90
N ALA A 154 7.52 -18.42 19.11
CA ALA A 154 7.17 -17.48 20.16
C ALA A 154 7.37 -16.04 19.68
N LYS A 155 6.45 -15.15 20.00
CA LYS A 155 6.42 -13.78 19.46
C LYS A 155 7.72 -13.00 19.74
N ALA A 156 8.38 -13.29 20.87
CA ALA A 156 9.67 -12.68 21.22
C ALA A 156 10.82 -13.14 20.30
N ASP A 157 10.75 -14.37 19.76
CA ASP A 157 11.86 -15.00 19.03
C ASP A 157 11.70 -14.84 17.51
N ARG A 158 10.60 -14.24 17.02
CA ARG A 158 10.28 -14.14 15.60
C ARG A 158 11.30 -13.32 14.82
N TRP A 159 11.81 -12.24 15.41
CA TRP A 159 12.84 -11.42 14.78
C TRP A 159 14.15 -12.16 14.61
N ASP A 160 14.60 -12.86 15.64
CA ASP A 160 15.82 -13.66 15.58
C ASP A 160 15.68 -14.79 14.56
N TYR A 161 14.51 -15.43 14.51
CA TYR A 161 14.21 -16.43 13.48
C TYR A 161 14.30 -15.83 12.08
N LEU A 162 13.65 -14.70 11.81
CA LEU A 162 13.66 -14.05 10.49
C LEU A 162 15.06 -13.61 10.06
N TYR A 163 15.88 -13.18 11.01
CA TYR A 163 17.28 -12.80 10.75
C TYR A 163 18.17 -13.98 10.36
N ASN A 164 17.83 -15.19 10.78
CA ASN A 164 18.69 -16.38 10.64
C ASN A 164 18.20 -17.39 9.58
N ILE A 165 17.14 -17.07 8.83
CA ILE A 165 16.63 -17.95 7.75
C ILE A 165 17.18 -17.63 6.35
N SER A 166 18.25 -16.85 6.25
CA SER A 166 18.90 -16.50 4.97
C SER A 166 19.58 -17.68 4.30
#